data_7cb4fc1c1383fe443da72c5b382cb141
#
_entry.id   7cb4fc1c1383fe443da72c5b382cb141
#
_cell.length_a   1.000
_cell.length_b   1.000
_cell.length_c   1.000
_cell.angle_alpha   90.00
_cell.angle_beta   90.00
_cell.angle_gamma   90.00
#
_symmetry.space_group_name_H-M   'P 1'
#
loop_
_entity.id
_entity.type
_entity.pdbx_description
1 polymer ?
#
loop_
_entity_poly.entity_id
_entity_poly.type
_entity_poly.pdbx_seq_one_letter_code
_entity_poly.pdbx_strand_id
1 'polypeptide(L)'
;MNIVMKIFLGYKNPLLVASLIGGEGIYSQINQLKKNPQIIVGTPGRINDHLERRTLSLKKCDFVVLDETDRMLDMGFGIQVNRILKFVQEGRQMLMLSATLPSQILKLSKKYLNKPVRVSIKDNDVIEVNIKQHVVNVAHNDKHKELVNQISSREGSILIFVKTKYGTEKLTKRLSKNSIKATALHGGLRQNKRTRIMENFRTEKIKILVATDIASRGLDIPHIEHVINFDLPQASEDFIHRIGRTARAGSVGEAVSFVTPNDARIWKSIERILNLPKEKNSDSMKTTVSSRKFKRKGFKRRGSKRR
;
A
#
# COMPACT_ATOMS: atom_id res chain seq x y z
N MET A 1 4.38 8.72 15.54
CA MET A 1 3.26 8.22 16.38
C MET A 1 3.14 8.97 17.70
N ASN A 2 4.19 9.04 18.55
CA ASN A 2 4.12 9.78 19.82
C ASN A 2 3.75 11.27 19.68
N ILE A 3 4.15 11.94 18.60
CA ILE A 3 3.82 13.36 18.35
C ILE A 3 2.33 13.52 18.07
N VAL A 4 1.76 12.68 17.21
CA VAL A 4 0.33 12.70 16.87
C VAL A 4 -0.54 12.46 18.11
N MET A 5 -0.19 11.43 18.90
CA MET A 5 -0.88 11.16 20.17
C MET A 5 -0.78 12.34 21.16
N LYS A 6 0.38 13.00 21.25
CA LYS A 6 0.53 14.21 22.08
C LYS A 6 -0.33 15.39 21.59
N ILE A 7 -0.49 15.54 20.28
CA ILE A 7 -1.38 16.56 19.70
C ILE A 7 -2.82 16.27 20.09
N PHE A 8 -3.30 15.03 19.91
CA PHE A 8 -4.67 14.64 20.25
C PHE A 8 -4.97 14.71 21.75
N LEU A 9 -4.03 14.26 22.59
CA LEU A 9 -4.20 14.24 24.05
C LEU A 9 -3.90 15.61 24.71
N GLY A 10 -3.29 16.52 23.97
CA GLY A 10 -2.74 17.78 24.51
C GLY A 10 -1.39 17.61 25.18
N TYR A 11 -0.52 18.60 25.05
CA TYR A 11 0.86 18.55 25.61
C TYR A 11 0.92 18.45 27.14
N LYS A 12 -0.15 18.86 27.82
CA LYS A 12 -0.28 18.79 29.30
C LYS A 12 -0.96 17.51 29.78
N ASN A 13 -1.37 16.60 28.90
CA ASN A 13 -2.04 15.37 29.30
C ASN A 13 -1.06 14.43 30.00
N PRO A 14 -1.39 13.92 31.20
CA PRO A 14 -0.52 13.02 31.98
C PRO A 14 -0.42 11.60 31.37
N LEU A 15 -1.22 11.26 30.35
CA LEU A 15 -1.22 9.93 29.76
C LEU A 15 0.11 9.59 29.07
N LEU A 16 0.70 8.47 29.50
CA LEU A 16 1.91 7.93 28.91
C LEU A 16 1.58 6.95 27.80
N VAL A 17 2.29 7.05 26.69
CA VAL A 17 2.14 6.18 25.53
C VAL A 17 3.42 5.40 25.31
N ALA A 18 3.31 4.08 25.16
CA ALA A 18 4.41 3.23 24.68
C ALA A 18 4.18 2.83 23.22
N SER A 19 5.26 2.90 22.43
CA SER A 19 5.27 2.48 21.03
C SER A 19 6.09 1.21 20.87
N LEU A 20 5.42 0.11 20.48
CA LEU A 20 6.01 -1.23 20.36
C LEU A 20 6.04 -1.67 18.91
N ILE A 21 7.10 -1.28 18.18
CA ILE A 21 7.23 -1.54 16.74
C ILE A 21 8.52 -2.31 16.41
N GLY A 22 8.45 -3.11 15.35
CA GLY A 22 9.62 -3.79 14.80
C GLY A 22 10.65 -2.81 14.23
N GLY A 23 11.92 -3.19 14.22
CA GLY A 23 13.02 -2.37 13.69
C GLY A 23 13.53 -1.28 14.63
N GLU A 24 12.90 -1.08 15.78
CA GLU A 24 13.41 -0.25 16.88
C GLU A 24 14.02 -1.09 18.00
N GLY A 25 14.94 -0.49 18.76
CA GLY A 25 15.65 -1.17 19.85
C GLY A 25 14.70 -1.64 20.94
N ILE A 26 14.78 -2.92 21.32
CA ILE A 26 13.92 -3.55 22.33
C ILE A 26 14.08 -2.89 23.71
N TYR A 27 15.31 -2.53 24.09
CA TYR A 27 15.59 -1.89 25.38
C TYR A 27 14.91 -0.53 25.53
N SER A 28 14.85 0.27 24.45
CA SER A 28 14.12 1.55 24.47
C SER A 28 12.63 1.34 24.76
N GLN A 29 12.03 0.30 24.18
CA GLN A 29 10.62 -0.04 24.40
C GLN A 29 10.39 -0.59 25.81
N ILE A 30 11.30 -1.41 26.34
CA ILE A 30 11.24 -1.86 27.74
C ILE A 30 11.26 -0.66 28.69
N ASN A 31 12.11 0.33 28.43
CA ASN A 31 12.16 1.55 29.25
C ASN A 31 10.87 2.39 29.15
N GLN A 32 10.18 2.37 28.03
CA GLN A 32 8.85 2.98 27.91
C GLN A 32 7.82 2.21 28.75
N LEU A 33 7.83 0.87 28.70
CA LEU A 33 6.90 0.02 29.45
C LEU A 33 7.11 0.11 30.97
N LYS A 34 8.35 0.28 31.44
CA LYS A 34 8.65 0.48 32.89
C LYS A 34 8.00 1.73 33.48
N LYS A 35 7.60 2.71 32.63
CA LYS A 35 6.90 3.92 33.07
C LYS A 35 5.39 3.70 33.26
N ASN A 36 4.90 2.48 33.17
CA ASN A 36 3.48 2.10 33.26
C ASN A 36 2.57 2.93 32.35
N PRO A 37 2.78 2.87 31.02
CA PRO A 37 1.97 3.63 30.06
C PRO A 37 0.51 3.17 30.10
N GLN A 38 -0.41 4.11 30.00
CA GLN A 38 -1.85 3.84 29.90
C GLN A 38 -2.25 3.45 28.48
N ILE A 39 -1.48 3.88 27.48
CA ILE A 39 -1.75 3.58 26.07
C ILE A 39 -0.55 2.84 25.48
N ILE A 40 -0.84 1.69 24.86
CA ILE A 40 0.16 0.90 24.15
C ILE A 40 -0.26 0.82 22.69
N VAL A 41 0.61 1.27 21.79
CA VAL A 41 0.42 1.15 20.36
C VAL A 41 1.53 0.29 19.77
N GLY A 42 1.16 -0.77 19.05
CA GLY A 42 2.20 -1.66 18.57
C GLY A 42 1.78 -2.55 17.40
N THR A 43 2.79 -3.13 16.75
CA THR A 43 2.58 -4.15 15.75
C THR A 43 2.44 -5.53 16.41
N PRO A 44 1.60 -6.45 15.85
CA PRO A 44 1.30 -7.74 16.47
C PRO A 44 2.55 -8.57 16.84
N GLY A 45 3.54 -8.61 15.95
CA GLY A 45 4.79 -9.35 16.19
C GLY A 45 5.60 -8.81 17.38
N ARG A 46 5.71 -7.47 17.52
CA ARG A 46 6.48 -6.85 18.59
C ARG A 46 5.74 -6.92 19.94
N ILE A 47 4.42 -6.83 19.94
CA ILE A 47 3.63 -7.04 21.16
C ILE A 47 3.82 -8.47 21.65
N ASN A 48 3.76 -9.48 20.78
CA ASN A 48 4.03 -10.87 21.15
C ASN A 48 5.44 -11.07 21.72
N ASP A 49 6.47 -10.46 21.10
CA ASP A 49 7.86 -10.52 21.61
C ASP A 49 7.96 -9.98 23.06
N HIS A 50 7.29 -8.87 23.38
CA HIS A 50 7.22 -8.34 24.74
C HIS A 50 6.43 -9.24 25.71
N LEU A 51 5.34 -9.86 25.25
CA LEU A 51 4.56 -10.82 26.04
C LEU A 51 5.38 -12.08 26.36
N GLU A 52 6.09 -12.62 25.38
CA GLU A 52 7.01 -13.77 25.56
C GLU A 52 8.13 -13.47 26.56
N ARG A 53 8.73 -12.28 26.45
CA ARG A 53 9.76 -11.79 27.35
C ARG A 53 9.22 -11.39 28.73
N ARG A 54 7.92 -11.44 28.95
CA ARG A 54 7.24 -10.98 30.17
C ARG A 54 7.56 -9.52 30.52
N THR A 55 7.95 -8.71 29.56
CA THR A 55 8.18 -7.25 29.73
C THR A 55 6.91 -6.42 29.51
N LEU A 56 5.82 -7.07 29.07
CA LEU A 56 4.50 -6.50 28.93
C LEU A 56 3.46 -7.42 29.59
N SER A 57 2.50 -6.84 30.30
CA SER A 57 1.30 -7.52 30.78
C SER A 57 0.05 -6.80 30.30
N LEU A 58 -0.89 -7.54 29.70
CA LEU A 58 -2.17 -7.02 29.22
C LEU A 58 -3.35 -7.41 30.11
N LYS A 59 -3.10 -7.96 31.31
CA LYS A 59 -4.13 -8.42 32.24
C LYS A 59 -5.08 -7.32 32.71
N LYS A 60 -4.64 -6.05 32.71
CA LYS A 60 -5.43 -4.88 33.09
C LYS A 60 -5.89 -4.06 31.88
N CYS A 61 -5.74 -4.59 30.67
CA CYS A 61 -6.16 -3.92 29.45
C CYS A 61 -7.65 -4.13 29.26
N ASP A 62 -8.43 -3.09 29.42
CA ASP A 62 -9.89 -3.07 29.35
C ASP A 62 -10.43 -2.56 28.03
N PHE A 63 -9.58 -1.95 27.20
CA PHE A 63 -9.93 -1.43 25.87
C PHE A 63 -8.92 -1.85 24.81
N VAL A 64 -9.39 -2.46 23.73
CA VAL A 64 -8.55 -2.93 22.62
C VAL A 64 -9.06 -2.42 21.30
N VAL A 65 -8.16 -1.86 20.49
CA VAL A 65 -8.42 -1.46 19.12
C VAL A 65 -7.59 -2.32 18.16
N LEU A 66 -8.25 -2.96 17.22
CA LEU A 66 -7.61 -3.58 16.06
C LEU A 66 -7.87 -2.66 14.87
N ASP A 67 -6.83 -2.03 14.36
CA ASP A 67 -6.90 -1.13 13.20
C ASP A 67 -6.34 -1.82 11.96
N GLU A 68 -6.84 -1.50 10.78
CA GLU A 68 -6.52 -2.15 9.50
C GLU A 68 -6.57 -3.69 9.62
N THR A 69 -7.65 -4.23 10.20
CA THR A 69 -7.75 -5.66 10.56
C THR A 69 -7.71 -6.57 9.32
N ASP A 70 -8.31 -6.18 8.21
CA ASP A 70 -8.22 -6.87 6.92
C ASP A 70 -6.76 -7.06 6.51
N ARG A 71 -5.98 -6.01 6.57
CA ARG A 71 -4.57 -6.03 6.23
C ARG A 71 -3.73 -6.88 7.17
N MET A 72 -4.04 -6.85 8.46
CA MET A 72 -3.35 -7.74 9.41
C MET A 72 -3.56 -9.20 9.05
N LEU A 73 -4.76 -9.59 8.62
CA LEU A 73 -5.05 -10.96 8.21
C LEU A 73 -4.38 -11.32 6.88
N ASP A 74 -4.40 -10.44 5.89
CA ASP A 74 -3.73 -10.64 4.59
C ASP A 74 -2.22 -10.83 4.74
N MET A 75 -1.62 -10.15 5.72
CA MET A 75 -0.21 -10.31 6.07
C MET A 75 0.09 -11.56 6.90
N GLY A 76 -0.91 -12.37 7.23
CA GLY A 76 -0.75 -13.58 8.04
C GLY A 76 -0.62 -13.32 9.55
N PHE A 77 -0.92 -12.10 10.03
CA PHE A 77 -0.86 -11.79 11.46
C PHE A 77 -2.03 -12.34 12.29
N GLY A 78 -2.95 -13.07 11.69
CA GLY A 78 -4.09 -13.65 12.40
C GLY A 78 -3.69 -14.49 13.62
N ILE A 79 -2.62 -15.27 13.51
CA ILE A 79 -2.09 -16.09 14.62
C ILE A 79 -1.58 -15.19 15.74
N GLN A 80 -0.81 -14.15 15.41
CA GLN A 80 -0.24 -13.20 16.37
C GLN A 80 -1.33 -12.41 17.09
N VAL A 81 -2.35 -11.94 16.37
CA VAL A 81 -3.52 -11.25 16.94
C VAL A 81 -4.28 -12.17 17.89
N ASN A 82 -4.59 -13.39 17.45
CA ASN A 82 -5.25 -14.38 18.31
C ASN A 82 -4.46 -14.66 19.60
N ARG A 83 -3.12 -14.69 19.51
CA ARG A 83 -2.25 -14.90 20.67
C ARG A 83 -2.31 -13.72 21.64
N ILE A 84 -2.23 -12.49 21.15
CA ILE A 84 -2.34 -11.28 21.98
C ILE A 84 -3.67 -11.25 22.73
N LEU A 85 -4.77 -11.51 22.03
CA LEU A 85 -6.12 -11.44 22.60
C LEU A 85 -6.37 -12.46 23.73
N LYS A 86 -5.59 -13.55 23.81
CA LYS A 86 -5.63 -14.48 24.93
C LYS A 86 -5.02 -13.91 26.23
N PHE A 87 -4.17 -12.89 26.15
CA PHE A 87 -3.56 -12.24 27.31
C PHE A 87 -4.36 -11.05 27.84
N VAL A 88 -5.38 -10.62 27.09
CA VAL A 88 -6.25 -9.52 27.50
C VAL A 88 -7.42 -10.08 28.32
N GLN A 89 -7.85 -9.33 29.35
CA GLN A 89 -8.95 -9.77 30.22
C GLN A 89 -10.26 -9.99 29.47
N GLU A 90 -11.09 -10.86 30.01
CA GLU A 90 -12.49 -11.02 29.59
C GLU A 90 -13.28 -9.76 30.01
N GLY A 91 -14.35 -9.42 29.29
CA GLY A 91 -15.15 -8.21 29.56
C GLY A 91 -14.57 -6.90 29.03
N ARG A 92 -13.41 -6.94 28.37
CA ARG A 92 -12.85 -5.77 27.68
C ARG A 92 -13.80 -5.19 26.63
N GLN A 93 -13.78 -3.89 26.46
CA GLN A 93 -14.34 -3.26 25.28
C GLN A 93 -13.41 -3.47 24.09
N MET A 94 -13.97 -3.80 22.93
CA MET A 94 -13.16 -4.05 21.75
C MET A 94 -13.71 -3.30 20.54
N LEU A 95 -12.84 -2.58 19.84
CA LEU A 95 -13.12 -1.91 18.59
C LEU A 95 -12.32 -2.58 17.47
N MET A 96 -12.98 -2.87 16.37
CA MET A 96 -12.35 -3.46 15.18
C MET A 96 -12.61 -2.54 13.99
N LEU A 97 -11.56 -2.00 13.41
CA LEU A 97 -11.60 -1.13 12.24
C LEU A 97 -11.05 -1.89 11.04
N SER A 98 -11.77 -1.81 9.92
CA SER A 98 -11.40 -2.50 8.69
C SER A 98 -12.00 -1.78 7.50
N ALA A 99 -11.26 -1.60 6.43
CA ALA A 99 -11.79 -1.03 5.19
C ALA A 99 -12.68 -2.02 4.46
N THR A 100 -12.39 -3.32 4.55
CA THR A 100 -13.15 -4.39 3.91
C THR A 100 -13.63 -5.42 4.94
N LEU A 101 -14.68 -6.19 4.61
CA LEU A 101 -15.23 -7.21 5.49
C LEU A 101 -15.24 -8.61 4.84
N PRO A 102 -14.09 -9.17 4.47
CA PRO A 102 -13.99 -10.53 3.98
C PRO A 102 -14.43 -11.54 5.05
N SER A 103 -14.72 -12.78 4.63
CA SER A 103 -15.23 -13.84 5.52
C SER A 103 -14.31 -14.10 6.73
N GLN A 104 -13.01 -13.90 6.59
CA GLN A 104 -12.04 -14.07 7.67
C GLN A 104 -12.23 -13.00 8.77
N ILE A 105 -12.47 -11.74 8.39
CA ILE A 105 -12.77 -10.65 9.34
C ILE A 105 -14.07 -10.94 10.09
N LEU A 106 -15.11 -11.37 9.37
CA LEU A 106 -16.39 -11.74 10.00
C LEU A 106 -16.23 -12.91 10.99
N LYS A 107 -15.38 -13.89 10.70
CA LYS A 107 -15.04 -14.96 11.66
C LYS A 107 -14.32 -14.42 12.88
N LEU A 108 -13.35 -13.54 12.70
CA LEU A 108 -12.60 -12.91 13.78
C LEU A 108 -13.52 -12.05 14.66
N SER A 109 -14.39 -11.24 14.04
CA SER A 109 -15.34 -10.40 14.77
C SER A 109 -16.32 -11.23 15.62
N LYS A 110 -16.90 -12.28 15.06
CA LYS A 110 -17.78 -13.21 15.80
C LYS A 110 -17.09 -13.88 17.00
N LYS A 111 -15.77 -14.12 16.89
CA LYS A 111 -15.01 -14.77 17.95
C LYS A 111 -14.67 -13.85 19.11
N TYR A 112 -14.41 -12.57 18.86
CA TYR A 112 -13.81 -11.66 19.84
C TYR A 112 -14.68 -10.47 20.23
N LEU A 113 -15.67 -10.10 19.41
CA LEU A 113 -16.61 -9.03 19.75
C LEU A 113 -17.87 -9.59 20.39
N ASN A 114 -18.32 -8.91 21.45
CA ASN A 114 -19.57 -9.25 22.14
C ASN A 114 -20.66 -8.27 21.72
N LYS A 115 -21.72 -8.78 21.05
CA LYS A 115 -22.86 -7.99 20.55
C LYS A 115 -22.42 -6.66 19.89
N PRO A 116 -21.52 -6.70 18.88
CA PRO A 116 -20.96 -5.47 18.32
C PRO A 116 -22.01 -4.65 17.59
N VAL A 117 -21.93 -3.32 17.76
CA VAL A 117 -22.62 -2.38 16.88
C VAL A 117 -21.78 -2.22 15.62
N ARG A 118 -22.42 -2.44 14.47
CA ARG A 118 -21.75 -2.25 13.18
C ARG A 118 -22.04 -0.85 12.65
N VAL A 119 -20.97 -0.07 12.46
CA VAL A 119 -21.01 1.21 11.77
C VAL A 119 -20.34 1.02 10.42
N SER A 120 -21.02 1.38 9.34
CA SER A 120 -20.49 1.29 7.97
C SER A 120 -20.64 2.63 7.29
N ILE A 121 -19.54 3.13 6.75
CA ILE A 121 -19.54 4.28 5.84
C ILE A 121 -19.56 3.68 4.44
N LYS A 122 -20.45 4.16 3.57
CA LYS A 122 -20.48 3.70 2.17
C LYS A 122 -19.25 4.27 1.46
N ASP A 123 -18.30 3.40 1.13
CA ASP A 123 -17.02 3.79 0.53
C ASP A 123 -17.16 4.46 -0.84
N ASN A 124 -18.24 4.15 -1.58
CA ASN A 124 -18.44 4.65 -2.94
C ASN A 124 -18.56 6.18 -3.00
N ASP A 125 -19.15 6.80 -1.99
CA ASP A 125 -19.39 8.26 -2.03
C ASP A 125 -18.11 9.09 -1.79
N VAL A 126 -17.07 8.50 -1.15
CA VAL A 126 -15.83 9.22 -0.80
C VAL A 126 -14.76 9.06 -1.89
N ILE A 127 -14.70 7.91 -2.55
CA ILE A 127 -13.68 7.60 -3.56
C ILE A 127 -14.04 8.22 -4.91
N GLU A 128 -15.34 8.22 -5.28
CA GLU A 128 -15.79 8.75 -6.56
C GLU A 128 -15.71 10.28 -6.66
N VAL A 129 -15.88 10.99 -5.54
CA VAL A 129 -16.04 12.46 -5.55
C VAL A 129 -14.70 13.20 -5.64
N ASN A 130 -13.61 12.64 -5.12
CA ASN A 130 -12.37 13.41 -4.95
C ASN A 130 -11.13 12.84 -5.66
N ILE A 131 -11.20 11.65 -6.28
CA ILE A 131 -10.05 11.04 -6.96
C ILE A 131 -10.33 10.88 -8.46
N LYS A 132 -9.63 11.66 -9.28
CA LYS A 132 -9.62 11.45 -10.73
C LYS A 132 -8.79 10.21 -11.07
N GLN A 133 -9.41 9.20 -11.65
CA GLN A 133 -8.75 7.94 -12.00
C GLN A 133 -8.46 7.86 -13.49
N HIS A 134 -7.22 7.54 -13.84
CA HIS A 134 -6.77 7.33 -15.22
C HIS A 134 -6.19 5.93 -15.38
N VAL A 135 -6.60 5.25 -16.42
CA VAL A 135 -6.08 3.93 -16.79
C VAL A 135 -5.25 4.05 -18.05
N VAL A 136 -4.02 3.59 -17.98
CA VAL A 136 -3.09 3.60 -19.10
C VAL A 136 -2.76 2.17 -19.50
N ASN A 137 -3.30 1.72 -20.63
CA ASN A 137 -2.95 0.43 -21.21
C ASN A 137 -1.57 0.54 -21.87
N VAL A 138 -0.61 -0.25 -21.39
CA VAL A 138 0.79 -0.13 -21.78
C VAL A 138 1.46 -1.49 -21.94
N ALA A 139 2.32 -1.65 -22.94
CA ALA A 139 3.16 -2.83 -23.03
C ALA A 139 4.23 -2.83 -21.92
N HIS A 140 4.63 -4.03 -21.48
CA HIS A 140 5.58 -4.16 -20.36
C HIS A 140 6.89 -3.36 -20.60
N ASN A 141 7.40 -3.37 -21.81
CA ASN A 141 8.65 -2.67 -22.18
C ASN A 141 8.49 -1.15 -22.20
N ASP A 142 7.30 -0.64 -22.41
CA ASP A 142 7.01 0.79 -22.53
C ASP A 142 6.62 1.45 -21.19
N LYS A 143 6.37 0.66 -20.14
CA LYS A 143 5.99 1.16 -18.81
C LYS A 143 6.92 2.26 -18.30
N HIS A 144 8.23 2.12 -18.52
CA HIS A 144 9.17 3.12 -18.02
C HIS A 144 9.09 4.43 -18.80
N LYS A 145 8.98 4.37 -20.13
CA LYS A 145 8.83 5.55 -20.99
C LYS A 145 7.56 6.30 -20.63
N GLU A 146 6.48 5.54 -20.48
CA GLU A 146 5.19 6.12 -20.08
C GLU A 146 5.25 6.71 -18.67
N LEU A 147 5.92 6.07 -17.71
CA LEU A 147 6.11 6.64 -16.37
C LEU A 147 6.82 7.99 -16.42
N VAL A 148 7.87 8.14 -17.23
CA VAL A 148 8.58 9.41 -17.40
C VAL A 148 7.64 10.48 -17.95
N ASN A 149 6.81 10.15 -18.96
CA ASN A 149 5.80 11.06 -19.50
C ASN A 149 4.80 11.50 -18.41
N GLN A 150 4.28 10.53 -17.65
CA GLN A 150 3.32 10.79 -16.57
C GLN A 150 3.90 11.65 -15.45
N ILE A 151 5.18 11.48 -15.11
CA ILE A 151 5.86 12.33 -14.13
C ILE A 151 6.08 13.74 -14.68
N SER A 152 6.52 13.86 -15.94
CA SER A 152 6.85 15.16 -16.56
C SER A 152 5.61 16.04 -16.81
N SER A 153 4.43 15.43 -16.90
CA SER A 153 3.15 16.15 -17.10
C SER A 153 2.48 16.58 -15.79
N ARG A 154 3.11 16.32 -14.63
CA ARG A 154 2.54 16.58 -13.30
C ARG A 154 3.47 17.42 -12.45
N GLU A 155 2.87 18.30 -11.70
CA GLU A 155 3.54 19.05 -10.65
C GLU A 155 3.17 18.46 -9.27
N GLY A 156 3.92 18.85 -8.23
CA GLY A 156 3.62 18.45 -6.85
C GLY A 156 4.18 17.09 -6.45
N SER A 157 3.54 16.46 -5.49
CA SER A 157 4.00 15.23 -4.84
C SER A 157 3.43 13.98 -5.50
N ILE A 158 4.33 13.04 -5.83
CA ILE A 158 3.98 11.81 -6.54
C ILE A 158 4.39 10.59 -5.71
N LEU A 159 3.43 9.69 -5.44
CA LEU A 159 3.68 8.39 -4.84
C LEU A 159 3.52 7.29 -5.90
N ILE A 160 4.61 6.57 -6.19
CA ILE A 160 4.65 5.51 -7.19
C ILE A 160 4.68 4.14 -6.50
N PHE A 161 3.70 3.30 -6.79
CA PHE A 161 3.62 1.95 -6.25
C PHE A 161 4.28 0.92 -7.17
N VAL A 162 5.19 0.13 -6.57
CA VAL A 162 5.92 -0.96 -7.23
C VAL A 162 5.79 -2.23 -6.39
N LYS A 163 5.68 -3.37 -7.05
CA LYS A 163 5.39 -4.66 -6.42
C LYS A 163 6.48 -5.16 -5.46
N THR A 164 7.77 -4.89 -5.74
CA THR A 164 8.89 -5.51 -5.01
C THR A 164 9.91 -4.49 -4.51
N LYS A 165 10.63 -4.85 -3.42
CA LYS A 165 11.75 -4.06 -2.89
C LYS A 165 12.83 -3.81 -3.97
N TYR A 166 13.20 -4.85 -4.69
CA TYR A 166 14.16 -4.75 -5.79
C TYR A 166 13.65 -3.84 -6.91
N GLY A 167 12.35 -3.95 -7.23
CA GLY A 167 11.70 -3.08 -8.22
C GLY A 167 11.76 -1.61 -7.84
N THR A 168 11.56 -1.25 -6.55
CA THR A 168 11.65 0.15 -6.10
C THR A 168 13.05 0.72 -6.32
N GLU A 169 14.09 -0.01 -5.94
CA GLU A 169 15.48 0.42 -6.12
C GLU A 169 15.87 0.52 -7.59
N LYS A 170 15.48 -0.48 -8.40
CA LYS A 170 15.74 -0.49 -9.84
C LYS A 170 15.06 0.68 -10.55
N LEU A 171 13.78 0.93 -10.22
CA LEU A 171 13.02 2.00 -10.83
C LEU A 171 13.60 3.38 -10.46
N THR A 172 13.93 3.59 -9.19
CA THR A 172 14.55 4.82 -8.71
C THR A 172 15.87 5.10 -9.43
N LYS A 173 16.73 4.09 -9.60
CA LYS A 173 17.98 4.21 -10.37
C LYS A 173 17.73 4.53 -11.85
N ARG A 174 16.69 3.97 -12.46
CA ARG A 174 16.34 4.29 -13.85
C ARG A 174 15.81 5.72 -13.99
N LEU A 175 14.99 6.19 -13.05
CA LEU A 175 14.49 7.57 -13.04
C LEU A 175 15.64 8.58 -12.89
N SER A 176 16.63 8.28 -12.06
CA SER A 176 17.80 9.17 -11.90
C SER A 176 18.63 9.32 -13.17
N LYS A 177 18.67 8.30 -14.06
CA LYS A 177 19.30 8.40 -15.39
C LYS A 177 18.58 9.37 -16.31
N ASN A 178 17.31 9.65 -16.07
CA ASN A 178 16.50 10.63 -16.78
C ASN A 178 16.42 11.98 -16.00
N SER A 179 17.38 12.24 -15.11
CA SER A 179 17.44 13.43 -14.26
C SER A 179 16.22 13.62 -13.32
N ILE A 180 15.44 12.58 -13.10
CA ILE A 180 14.28 12.60 -12.20
C ILE A 180 14.73 12.15 -10.81
N LYS A 181 14.64 13.06 -9.83
CA LYS A 181 14.98 12.78 -8.43
C LYS A 181 13.83 12.06 -7.73
N ALA A 182 13.97 10.74 -7.56
CA ALA A 182 13.02 9.90 -6.83
C ALA A 182 13.73 9.16 -5.70
N THR A 183 12.99 8.81 -4.65
CA THR A 183 13.53 8.07 -3.49
C THR A 183 12.77 6.77 -3.28
N ALA A 184 13.49 5.67 -3.05
CA ALA A 184 12.90 4.36 -2.77
C ALA A 184 12.50 4.22 -1.30
N LEU A 185 11.29 3.67 -1.03
CA LEU A 185 10.79 3.33 0.29
C LEU A 185 10.28 1.89 0.31
N HIS A 186 10.94 1.02 1.07
CA HIS A 186 10.54 -0.39 1.18
C HIS A 186 10.94 -1.00 2.53
N GLY A 187 10.36 -2.14 2.87
CA GLY A 187 10.57 -2.79 4.18
C GLY A 187 11.98 -3.32 4.44
N GLY A 188 12.88 -3.33 3.46
CA GLY A 188 14.30 -3.66 3.64
C GLY A 188 15.17 -2.51 4.16
N LEU A 189 14.63 -1.29 4.24
CA LEU A 189 15.36 -0.14 4.79
C LEU A 189 15.33 -0.16 6.32
N ARG A 190 16.42 0.27 6.95
CA ARG A 190 16.47 0.50 8.41
C ARG A 190 15.43 1.55 8.82
N GLN A 191 14.83 1.39 9.99
CA GLN A 191 13.74 2.27 10.46
C GLN A 191 14.13 3.75 10.45
N ASN A 192 15.34 4.09 10.92
CA ASN A 192 15.81 5.49 10.91
C ASN A 192 15.86 6.09 9.49
N LYS A 193 16.27 5.29 8.49
CA LYS A 193 16.28 5.74 7.09
C LYS A 193 14.86 5.96 6.58
N ARG A 194 13.93 5.06 6.92
CA ARG A 194 12.50 5.21 6.57
C ARG A 194 11.91 6.48 7.18
N THR A 195 12.14 6.71 8.47
CA THR A 195 11.67 7.92 9.17
C THR A 195 12.20 9.20 8.49
N ARG A 196 13.51 9.24 8.15
CA ARG A 196 14.11 10.38 7.45
C ARG A 196 13.53 10.60 6.04
N ILE A 197 13.30 9.52 5.27
CA ILE A 197 12.68 9.62 3.96
C ILE A 197 11.27 10.19 4.08
N MET A 198 10.50 9.70 5.04
CA MET A 198 9.15 10.16 5.30
C MET A 198 9.09 11.64 5.70
N GLU A 199 9.99 12.06 6.57
CA GLU A 199 10.10 13.46 6.98
C GLU A 199 10.46 14.37 5.77
N ASN A 200 11.43 13.94 4.95
CA ASN A 200 11.80 14.69 3.76
C ASN A 200 10.67 14.74 2.71
N PHE A 201 9.85 13.69 2.62
CA PHE A 201 8.69 13.70 1.73
C PHE A 201 7.57 14.58 2.30
N ARG A 202 7.33 14.54 3.61
CA ARG A 202 6.35 15.41 4.29
C ARG A 202 6.71 16.90 4.18
N THR A 203 8.00 17.23 4.24
CA THR A 203 8.51 18.60 4.09
C THR A 203 8.82 18.99 2.65
N GLU A 204 8.35 18.22 1.67
CA GLU A 204 8.50 18.43 0.22
C GLU A 204 9.95 18.53 -0.30
N LYS A 205 10.94 18.19 0.54
CA LYS A 205 12.35 18.03 0.10
C LYS A 205 12.52 16.90 -0.91
N ILE A 206 11.63 15.91 -0.85
CA ILE A 206 11.47 14.83 -1.82
C ILE A 206 10.06 14.95 -2.39
N LYS A 207 9.94 15.11 -3.71
CA LYS A 207 8.64 15.19 -4.39
C LYS A 207 8.16 13.85 -4.95
N ILE A 208 9.06 12.92 -5.26
CA ILE A 208 8.72 11.64 -5.86
C ILE A 208 9.19 10.50 -4.97
N LEU A 209 8.24 9.71 -4.50
CA LEU A 209 8.48 8.53 -3.66
C LEU A 209 8.10 7.26 -4.41
N VAL A 210 9.03 6.30 -4.53
CA VAL A 210 8.77 4.97 -5.09
C VAL A 210 8.67 3.97 -3.95
N ALA A 211 7.49 3.36 -3.76
CA ALA A 211 7.22 2.56 -2.57
C ALA A 211 6.59 1.20 -2.86
N THR A 212 6.79 0.24 -1.94
CA THR A 212 5.99 -0.98 -1.87
C THR A 212 4.78 -0.77 -0.95
N ASP A 213 3.71 -1.55 -1.11
CA ASP A 213 2.51 -1.48 -0.26
C ASP A 213 2.84 -1.50 1.24
N ILE A 214 3.67 -2.45 1.67
CA ILE A 214 4.05 -2.60 3.09
C ILE A 214 4.73 -1.35 3.63
N ALA A 215 5.53 -0.68 2.84
CA ALA A 215 6.28 0.48 3.29
C ALA A 215 5.47 1.78 3.27
N SER A 216 4.49 1.86 2.39
CA SER A 216 3.59 3.02 2.26
C SER A 216 2.39 2.98 3.21
N ARG A 217 2.20 1.88 3.93
CA ARG A 217 1.14 1.75 4.94
C ARG A 217 1.37 2.70 6.10
N GLY A 218 0.29 3.27 6.60
CA GLY A 218 0.37 4.27 7.68
C GLY A 218 1.03 5.59 7.27
N LEU A 219 1.23 5.82 5.96
CA LEU A 219 1.63 7.13 5.47
C LEU A 219 0.47 8.11 5.65
N ASP A 220 0.54 8.89 6.69
CA ASP A 220 -0.31 10.05 6.86
C ASP A 220 0.40 11.30 6.32
N ILE A 221 0.23 11.52 5.03
CA ILE A 221 0.80 12.66 4.30
C ILE A 221 -0.35 13.33 3.56
N PRO A 222 -0.81 14.48 4.03
CA PRO A 222 -2.00 15.12 3.48
C PRO A 222 -1.82 15.71 2.08
N HIS A 223 -0.58 15.93 1.65
CA HIS A 223 -0.27 16.60 0.38
C HIS A 223 0.13 15.66 -0.77
N ILE A 224 -0.21 14.36 -0.72
CA ILE A 224 0.03 13.49 -1.88
C ILE A 224 -1.03 13.83 -2.95
N GLU A 225 -0.56 14.48 -4.01
CA GLU A 225 -1.43 14.93 -5.11
C GLU A 225 -1.66 13.84 -6.12
N HIS A 226 -0.61 13.06 -6.42
CA HIS A 226 -0.66 12.02 -7.45
C HIS A 226 -0.23 10.66 -6.93
N VAL A 227 -1.04 9.65 -7.23
CA VAL A 227 -0.70 8.24 -7.02
C VAL A 227 -0.52 7.56 -8.38
N ILE A 228 0.61 6.89 -8.59
CA ILE A 228 0.85 6.11 -9.81
C ILE A 228 1.02 4.63 -9.43
N ASN A 229 0.10 3.79 -9.84
CA ASN A 229 0.24 2.35 -9.78
C ASN A 229 1.09 1.87 -10.97
N PHE A 230 2.43 1.94 -10.83
CA PHE A 230 3.35 1.42 -11.83
C PHE A 230 3.19 -0.10 -11.99
N ASP A 231 3.00 -0.81 -10.88
CA ASP A 231 2.55 -2.20 -10.86
C ASP A 231 1.22 -2.28 -10.11
N LEU A 232 0.27 -3.04 -10.64
CA LEU A 232 -0.99 -3.30 -9.95
C LEU A 232 -0.76 -4.12 -8.67
N PRO A 233 -1.59 -3.96 -7.64
CA PRO A 233 -1.50 -4.74 -6.42
C PRO A 233 -1.81 -6.21 -6.66
N GLN A 234 -1.43 -7.09 -5.73
CA GLN A 234 -1.75 -8.53 -5.81
C GLN A 234 -3.20 -8.82 -5.45
N ALA A 235 -3.74 -8.07 -4.50
CA ALA A 235 -5.15 -8.11 -4.10
C ALA A 235 -5.85 -6.83 -4.58
N SER A 236 -7.07 -6.99 -5.08
CA SER A 236 -7.87 -5.86 -5.59
C SER A 236 -8.21 -4.84 -4.51
N GLU A 237 -8.36 -5.27 -3.27
CA GLU A 237 -8.65 -4.45 -2.11
C GLU A 237 -7.52 -3.46 -1.79
N ASP A 238 -6.25 -3.87 -2.03
CA ASP A 238 -5.09 -2.98 -1.87
C ASP A 238 -5.12 -1.78 -2.82
N PHE A 239 -5.84 -1.90 -3.94
CA PHE A 239 -5.98 -0.79 -4.89
C PHE A 239 -6.66 0.42 -4.26
N ILE A 240 -7.75 0.21 -3.53
CA ILE A 240 -8.48 1.26 -2.79
C ILE A 240 -7.55 1.94 -1.78
N HIS A 241 -6.80 1.15 -1.03
CA HIS A 241 -5.85 1.67 -0.06
C HIS A 241 -4.71 2.49 -0.69
N ARG A 242 -4.30 2.16 -1.92
CA ARG A 242 -3.28 2.92 -2.65
C ARG A 242 -3.82 4.25 -3.13
N ILE A 243 -4.96 4.25 -3.84
CA ILE A 243 -5.55 5.49 -4.34
C ILE A 243 -5.99 6.41 -3.19
N GLY A 244 -6.46 5.87 -2.08
CA GLY A 244 -6.76 6.62 -0.85
C GLY A 244 -5.52 7.21 -0.13
N ARG A 245 -4.33 7.18 -0.75
CA ARG A 245 -3.17 7.97 -0.29
C ARG A 245 -3.24 9.40 -0.80
N THR A 246 -3.98 9.67 -1.85
CA THR A 246 -4.31 11.03 -2.31
C THR A 246 -5.72 11.43 -1.90
N ALA A 247 -6.14 12.64 -2.23
CA ALA A 247 -7.47 13.22 -1.93
C ALA A 247 -7.87 13.18 -0.45
N ARG A 248 -6.91 13.38 0.45
CA ARG A 248 -7.18 13.43 1.89
C ARG A 248 -7.63 14.80 2.34
N ALA A 249 -8.38 14.83 3.46
CA ALA A 249 -8.87 16.07 4.08
C ALA A 249 -9.68 16.96 3.13
N GLY A 250 -10.44 16.37 2.19
CA GLY A 250 -11.29 17.10 1.26
C GLY A 250 -10.58 17.67 0.02
N SER A 251 -9.28 17.40 -0.16
CA SER A 251 -8.56 17.78 -1.37
C SER A 251 -8.93 16.89 -2.56
N VAL A 252 -8.70 17.38 -3.77
CA VAL A 252 -8.79 16.57 -5.00
C VAL A 252 -7.45 15.90 -5.27
N GLY A 253 -7.48 14.64 -5.67
CA GLY A 253 -6.30 13.87 -6.02
C GLY A 253 -6.42 13.19 -7.38
N GLU A 254 -5.30 12.70 -7.88
CA GLU A 254 -5.24 11.97 -9.15
C GLU A 254 -4.55 10.61 -8.97
N ALA A 255 -5.15 9.57 -9.54
CA ALA A 255 -4.59 8.23 -9.55
C ALA A 255 -4.42 7.72 -11.00
N VAL A 256 -3.22 7.29 -11.35
CA VAL A 256 -2.90 6.70 -12.65
C VAL A 256 -2.53 5.24 -12.46
N SER A 257 -3.11 4.35 -13.26
CA SER A 257 -2.83 2.91 -13.18
C SER A 257 -2.35 2.36 -14.52
N PHE A 258 -1.16 1.76 -14.50
CA PHE A 258 -0.62 1.07 -15.68
C PHE A 258 -1.13 -0.36 -15.71
N VAL A 259 -1.82 -0.69 -16.80
CA VAL A 259 -2.37 -2.02 -17.04
C VAL A 259 -1.65 -2.65 -18.23
N THR A 260 -0.98 -3.78 -17.98
CA THR A 260 -0.39 -4.58 -19.06
C THR A 260 -1.32 -5.72 -19.46
N PRO A 261 -1.12 -6.37 -20.63
CA PRO A 261 -1.89 -7.55 -20.99
C PRO A 261 -1.88 -8.67 -19.92
N ASN A 262 -0.78 -8.80 -19.17
CA ASN A 262 -0.66 -9.78 -18.10
C ASN A 262 -1.48 -9.41 -16.86
N ASP A 263 -1.87 -8.16 -16.71
CA ASP A 263 -2.62 -7.65 -15.57
C ASP A 263 -4.15 -7.76 -15.76
N ALA A 264 -4.63 -8.22 -16.91
CA ALA A 264 -6.05 -8.25 -17.27
C ALA A 264 -6.94 -8.93 -16.22
N ARG A 265 -6.45 -10.00 -15.57
CA ARG A 265 -7.22 -10.74 -14.55
C ARG A 265 -7.39 -9.91 -13.28
N ILE A 266 -6.32 -9.32 -12.76
CA ILE A 266 -6.37 -8.50 -11.54
C ILE A 266 -7.10 -7.19 -11.80
N TRP A 267 -6.91 -6.57 -12.98
CA TRP A 267 -7.61 -5.37 -13.38
C TRP A 267 -9.14 -5.58 -13.38
N LYS A 268 -9.61 -6.69 -13.93
CA LYS A 268 -11.04 -7.05 -13.92
C LYS A 268 -11.63 -7.21 -12.51
N SER A 269 -10.80 -7.60 -11.54
CA SER A 269 -11.21 -7.68 -10.13
C SER A 269 -11.28 -6.29 -9.51
N ILE A 270 -10.35 -5.40 -9.85
CA ILE A 270 -10.33 -3.99 -9.41
C ILE A 270 -11.55 -3.24 -9.97
N GLU A 271 -11.85 -3.38 -11.26
CA GLU A 271 -13.05 -2.77 -11.89
C GLU A 271 -14.35 -3.14 -11.18
N ARG A 272 -14.47 -4.40 -10.72
CA ARG A 272 -15.66 -4.83 -9.97
C ARG A 272 -15.79 -4.16 -8.61
N ILE A 273 -14.67 -3.92 -7.91
CA ILE A 273 -14.68 -3.24 -6.61
C ILE A 273 -14.98 -1.77 -6.77
N LEU A 274 -14.47 -1.15 -7.84
CA LEU A 274 -14.69 0.26 -8.14
C LEU A 274 -16.07 0.54 -8.76
N ASN A 275 -16.88 -0.50 -9.04
CA ASN A 275 -18.14 -0.38 -9.78
C ASN A 275 -18.01 0.42 -11.10
N LEU A 276 -16.82 0.41 -11.71
CA LEU A 276 -16.61 1.10 -12.97
C LEU A 276 -17.55 0.52 -14.03
N PRO A 277 -18.21 1.36 -14.86
CA PRO A 277 -19.02 0.88 -15.97
C PRO A 277 -18.12 0.03 -16.86
N LYS A 278 -18.56 -1.17 -17.21
CA LYS A 278 -17.84 -2.03 -18.15
C LYS A 278 -17.69 -1.25 -19.45
N GLU A 279 -16.49 -0.84 -19.79
CA GLU A 279 -16.21 -0.43 -21.16
C GLU A 279 -16.63 -1.59 -22.07
N LYS A 280 -17.68 -1.37 -22.84
CA LYS A 280 -18.01 -2.26 -23.96
C LYS A 280 -16.76 -2.27 -24.81
N ASN A 281 -16.08 -3.42 -24.93
CA ASN A 281 -14.99 -3.62 -25.86
C ASN A 281 -15.40 -3.06 -27.22
N SER A 282 -15.07 -1.81 -27.48
CA SER A 282 -15.10 -1.25 -28.81
C SER A 282 -13.81 -1.68 -29.47
N ASP A 283 -13.94 -2.73 -30.24
CA ASP A 283 -13.23 -3.08 -31.46
C ASP A 283 -11.78 -2.63 -31.66
N SER A 284 -11.01 -3.69 -31.85
CA SER A 284 -9.95 -3.75 -32.84
C SER A 284 -8.85 -2.70 -32.74
N MET A 285 -7.81 -3.07 -32.05
CA MET A 285 -6.46 -2.72 -32.49
C MET A 285 -6.31 -3.09 -33.96
N LYS A 286 -6.59 -2.16 -34.86
CA LYS A 286 -6.04 -2.20 -36.22
C LYS A 286 -4.55 -1.96 -36.13
N THR A 287 -3.82 -3.04 -35.91
CA THR A 287 -2.40 -3.10 -36.13
C THR A 287 -2.18 -2.96 -37.63
N THR A 288 -1.90 -1.75 -38.08
CA THR A 288 -1.37 -1.52 -39.42
C THR A 288 0.04 -2.07 -39.49
N VAL A 289 0.14 -3.39 -39.58
CA VAL A 289 1.37 -4.04 -40.02
C VAL A 289 1.38 -3.94 -41.54
N SER A 290 2.08 -2.94 -42.08
CA SER A 290 2.46 -2.87 -43.45
C SER A 290 3.30 -4.10 -43.81
N SER A 291 2.64 -5.13 -44.37
CA SER A 291 3.31 -6.29 -44.91
C SER A 291 3.98 -5.92 -46.23
N ARG A 292 5.23 -5.46 -46.18
CA ARG A 292 6.07 -5.46 -47.40
C ARG A 292 6.30 -6.89 -47.82
N LYS A 293 5.57 -7.32 -48.87
CA LYS A 293 5.79 -8.56 -49.60
C LYS A 293 7.20 -8.55 -50.18
N PHE A 294 8.13 -9.29 -49.60
CA PHE A 294 9.38 -9.62 -50.24
C PHE A 294 9.11 -10.68 -51.34
N LYS A 295 9.16 -10.24 -52.61
CA LYS A 295 9.18 -11.15 -53.75
C LYS A 295 10.47 -11.97 -53.74
N ARG A 296 10.36 -13.24 -53.39
CA ARG A 296 11.42 -14.22 -53.60
C ARG A 296 11.57 -14.46 -55.10
N LYS A 297 12.68 -13.98 -55.70
CA LYS A 297 13.14 -14.39 -57.04
C LYS A 297 13.54 -15.84 -56.99
N GLY A 298 12.87 -16.67 -57.77
CA GLY A 298 13.18 -18.09 -57.92
C GLY A 298 14.54 -18.30 -58.61
N PHE A 299 15.41 -19.06 -57.93
CA PHE A 299 16.66 -19.53 -58.51
C PHE A 299 16.37 -20.84 -59.24
N LYS A 300 16.40 -20.83 -60.59
CA LYS A 300 16.36 -22.06 -61.42
C LYS A 300 17.65 -22.82 -61.30
N ARG A 301 17.62 -24.00 -60.71
CA ARG A 301 18.72 -24.98 -60.77
C ARG A 301 18.75 -25.64 -62.14
N ARG A 302 19.80 -25.38 -62.91
CA ARG A 302 20.14 -26.11 -64.14
C ARG A 302 20.68 -27.50 -63.71
N GLY A 303 20.04 -28.53 -64.25
CA GLY A 303 20.53 -29.91 -64.19
C GLY A 303 21.77 -30.11 -65.03
N SER A 304 22.77 -30.75 -64.48
CA SER A 304 23.91 -31.29 -65.19
C SER A 304 23.73 -32.79 -65.30
N LYS A 305 23.53 -33.30 -66.51
CA LYS A 305 23.71 -34.71 -66.91
C LYS A 305 25.20 -35.02 -66.96
N ARG A 306 25.58 -36.07 -66.33
CA ARG A 306 26.84 -36.84 -66.72
C ARG A 306 26.54 -38.30 -66.68
N ARG A 307 27.08 -38.84 -67.70
CA ARG A 307 27.26 -40.23 -68.07
C ARG A 307 27.80 -41.08 -66.94
#